data_e62f1b732aecbe427962deb99578ad62
#
_entry.id   e62f1b732aecbe427962deb99578ad62
#
_cell.length_a   1.000
_cell.length_b   1.000
_cell.length_c   1.000
_cell.angle_alpha   90.00
_cell.angle_beta   90.00
_cell.angle_gamma   90.00
#
_symmetry.space_group_name_H-M   'P 1'
#
loop_
_entity.id
_entity.type
_entity.pdbx_description
1 polymer ?
#
loop_
_entity_poly.entity_id
_entity_poly.type
_entity_poly.pdbx_seq_one_letter_code
_entity_poly.pdbx_strand_id
1 'polypeptide(L)'
;MKTFSQLMSESVRVPMRKQDAALFNKITGGKTDSKGNPDLTGITLCDLFKLSLKDFGNAMCMFGQAPGREQSAWWGDVSDVHTNILWRTNFKGYYRVESILMKFRFSYGMAFGDELLQNGKSEVIGMYRQIKDCKDRAAWAKGTGGTLYRGKQISWKQFKAMKWKPEGKNLVAAGSYKSKYGMQSWTTRRDIAKQFGEGLQTGVFPQLIFKKQIGKDGKVSKEVIGGTVAVVMEASIPSKDCVFTPAASNYLNRVLEIGGDSGDFKEWEVLRVSTEPVKVKFTAYQTFGADAKLAGFP
;
A
#
# COMPACT_ATOMS: atom_id res chain seq x y z
N MET A 1 -35.05 39.87 3.96
CA MET A 1 -34.51 38.50 4.04
C MET A 1 -33.34 38.39 3.07
N LYS A 2 -32.11 38.11 3.54
CA LYS A 2 -30.97 37.94 2.62
C LYS A 2 -31.13 36.60 1.89
N THR A 3 -30.81 36.57 0.60
CA THR A 3 -30.83 35.34 -0.18
C THR A 3 -29.70 34.43 0.27
N PHE A 4 -29.82 33.12 0.06
CA PHE A 4 -28.78 32.13 0.36
C PHE A 4 -27.42 32.53 -0.28
N SER A 5 -27.45 33.07 -1.50
CA SER A 5 -26.27 33.61 -2.19
C SER A 5 -25.64 34.80 -1.46
N GLN A 6 -26.45 35.70 -0.88
CA GLN A 6 -25.95 36.82 -0.08
C GLN A 6 -25.36 36.35 1.27
N LEU A 7 -25.98 35.34 1.91
CA LEU A 7 -25.43 34.70 3.11
C LEU A 7 -24.11 34.00 2.83
N MET A 8 -23.99 33.38 1.66
CA MET A 8 -22.74 32.73 1.25
C MET A 8 -21.65 33.73 0.85
N SER A 9 -22.01 34.91 0.33
CA SER A 9 -21.04 35.98 0.01
C SER A 9 -20.55 36.75 1.23
N GLU A 10 -21.35 36.80 2.29
CA GLU A 10 -20.99 37.37 3.60
C GLU A 10 -20.39 36.35 4.54
N SER A 11 -20.07 35.14 4.05
CA SER A 11 -19.48 34.10 4.87
C SER A 11 -18.33 34.66 5.70
N VAL A 12 -18.56 34.73 7.00
CA VAL A 12 -17.56 35.09 8.00
C VAL A 12 -16.29 34.36 7.61
N ARG A 13 -15.23 35.09 7.25
CA ARG A 13 -13.90 34.49 7.02
C ARG A 13 -13.50 33.85 8.33
N VAL A 14 -13.79 32.56 8.50
CA VAL A 14 -13.29 31.83 9.64
C VAL A 14 -11.76 31.86 9.49
N PRO A 15 -11.04 32.49 10.43
CA PRO A 15 -9.60 32.60 10.31
C PRO A 15 -9.01 31.20 10.30
N MET A 16 -8.15 30.93 9.32
CA MET A 16 -7.41 29.68 9.22
C MET A 16 -6.62 29.47 10.50
N ARG A 17 -6.70 28.28 11.09
CA ARG A 17 -5.89 27.95 12.26
C ARG A 17 -4.40 28.09 11.92
N LYS A 18 -3.60 28.58 12.86
CA LYS A 18 -2.15 28.80 12.65
C LYS A 18 -1.42 27.57 12.11
N GLN A 19 -1.79 26.40 12.62
CA GLN A 19 -1.19 25.12 12.18
C GLN A 19 -1.55 24.77 10.73
N ASP A 20 -2.78 25.08 10.29
CA ASP A 20 -3.24 24.83 8.92
C ASP A 20 -2.57 25.80 7.96
N ALA A 21 -2.45 27.06 8.33
CA ALA A 21 -1.72 28.07 7.58
C ALA A 21 -0.24 27.67 7.40
N ALA A 22 0.39 27.16 8.47
CA ALA A 22 1.76 26.66 8.40
C ALA A 22 1.91 25.46 7.45
N LEU A 23 0.94 24.53 7.46
CA LEU A 23 0.94 23.39 6.53
C LEU A 23 0.74 23.84 5.09
N PHE A 24 -0.22 24.72 4.83
CA PHE A 24 -0.45 25.29 3.49
C PHE A 24 0.80 26.00 2.97
N ASN A 25 1.47 26.81 3.81
CA ASN A 25 2.72 27.48 3.44
C ASN A 25 3.82 26.48 3.07
N LYS A 26 3.92 25.36 3.79
CA LYS A 26 4.87 24.31 3.44
C LYS A 26 4.52 23.66 2.10
N ILE A 27 3.25 23.35 1.85
CA ILE A 27 2.79 22.72 0.61
C ILE A 27 2.99 23.66 -0.58
N THR A 28 2.65 24.92 -0.46
CA THR A 28 2.73 25.91 -1.56
C THR A 28 4.11 26.52 -1.74
N GLY A 29 5.01 26.35 -0.76
CA GLY A 29 6.27 27.10 -0.70
C GLY A 29 6.03 28.60 -0.56
N GLY A 30 4.93 29.02 0.08
CA GLY A 30 4.54 30.40 0.29
C GLY A 30 3.85 31.07 -0.91
N LYS A 31 3.55 30.33 -1.99
CA LYS A 31 2.82 30.88 -3.14
C LYS A 31 1.38 31.20 -2.75
N THR A 32 0.94 32.40 -3.13
CA THR A 32 -0.43 32.88 -2.91
C THR A 32 -1.07 33.31 -4.22
N ASP A 33 -2.41 33.25 -4.27
CA ASP A 33 -3.20 33.82 -5.36
C ASP A 33 -3.27 35.36 -5.26
N SER A 34 -3.95 36.01 -6.20
CA SER A 34 -4.12 37.44 -6.22
C SER A 34 -4.89 38.01 -5.01
N LYS A 35 -5.54 37.17 -4.21
CA LYS A 35 -6.28 37.52 -2.99
C LYS A 35 -5.48 37.24 -1.72
N GLY A 36 -4.23 36.77 -1.85
CA GLY A 36 -3.38 36.39 -0.73
C GLY A 36 -3.69 35.02 -0.11
N ASN A 37 -4.56 34.20 -0.75
CA ASN A 37 -4.83 32.84 -0.29
C ASN A 37 -3.77 31.87 -0.84
N PRO A 38 -3.49 30.73 -0.15
CA PRO A 38 -2.59 29.70 -0.65
C PRO A 38 -2.98 29.25 -2.06
N ASP A 39 -2.02 29.25 -3.00
CA ASP A 39 -2.22 28.75 -4.36
C ASP A 39 -1.65 27.34 -4.48
N LEU A 40 -2.55 26.37 -4.57
CA LEU A 40 -2.24 24.92 -4.70
C LEU A 40 -2.19 24.46 -6.17
N THR A 41 -2.37 25.37 -7.14
CA THR A 41 -2.25 25.02 -8.56
C THR A 41 -0.81 24.64 -8.87
N GLY A 42 -0.61 23.60 -9.62
CA GLY A 42 0.76 23.15 -9.95
C GLY A 42 1.42 22.24 -8.91
N ILE A 43 0.86 22.03 -7.71
CA ILE A 43 1.36 21.07 -6.75
C ILE A 43 1.31 19.66 -7.34
N THR A 44 2.39 18.92 -7.14
CA THR A 44 2.56 17.53 -7.57
C THR A 44 2.75 16.60 -6.39
N LEU A 45 2.64 15.30 -6.60
CA LEU A 45 3.01 14.31 -5.57
C LEU A 45 4.47 14.46 -5.13
N CYS A 46 5.36 14.84 -6.05
CA CYS A 46 6.78 15.05 -5.74
C CYS A 46 7.00 16.21 -4.76
N ASP A 47 6.19 17.26 -4.84
CA ASP A 47 6.26 18.37 -3.88
C ASP A 47 5.75 17.94 -2.51
N LEU A 48 4.70 17.13 -2.46
CA LEU A 48 4.19 16.57 -1.22
C LEU A 48 5.20 15.62 -0.55
N PHE A 49 5.99 14.87 -1.32
CA PHE A 49 7.05 14.00 -0.78
C PHE A 49 8.26 14.78 -0.22
N LYS A 50 8.36 16.08 -0.43
CA LYS A 50 9.37 16.93 0.20
C LYS A 50 8.98 17.36 1.62
N LEU A 51 7.71 17.25 1.98
CA LEU A 51 7.23 17.52 3.34
C LEU A 51 7.86 16.57 4.35
N SER A 52 7.85 16.93 5.63
CA SER A 52 8.12 15.96 6.69
C SER A 52 7.06 14.85 6.68
N LEU A 53 7.38 13.66 7.20
CA LEU A 53 6.42 12.56 7.29
C LEU A 53 5.14 12.98 8.03
N LYS A 54 5.29 13.75 9.12
CA LYS A 54 4.16 14.29 9.89
C LYS A 54 3.33 15.26 9.06
N ASP A 55 3.95 16.18 8.34
CA ASP A 55 3.23 17.16 7.50
C ASP A 55 2.54 16.47 6.32
N PHE A 56 3.16 15.43 5.74
CA PHE A 56 2.51 14.61 4.71
C PHE A 56 1.29 13.86 5.27
N GLY A 57 1.41 13.26 6.46
CA GLY A 57 0.28 12.63 7.15
C GLY A 57 -0.84 13.64 7.44
N ASN A 58 -0.49 14.82 7.90
CA ASN A 58 -1.45 15.91 8.11
C ASN A 58 -2.14 16.33 6.80
N ALA A 59 -1.39 16.42 5.70
CA ALA A 59 -1.98 16.70 4.39
C ALA A 59 -2.92 15.57 3.95
N MET A 60 -2.57 14.31 4.19
CA MET A 60 -3.43 13.17 3.93
C MET A 60 -4.75 13.25 4.73
N CYS A 61 -4.68 13.60 6.02
CA CYS A 61 -5.89 13.79 6.83
C CYS A 61 -6.75 14.96 6.31
N MET A 62 -6.12 16.08 5.94
CA MET A 62 -6.81 17.28 5.49
C MET A 62 -7.47 17.12 4.12
N PHE A 63 -6.77 16.54 3.16
CA PHE A 63 -7.23 16.45 1.76
C PHE A 63 -7.75 15.07 1.39
N GLY A 64 -7.22 14.01 2.02
CA GLY A 64 -7.45 12.63 1.63
C GLY A 64 -8.74 12.02 2.16
N GLN A 65 -9.53 12.75 2.95
CA GLN A 65 -10.74 12.22 3.63
C GLN A 65 -10.46 10.89 4.34
N ALA A 66 -9.26 10.74 4.91
CA ALA A 66 -8.91 9.55 5.65
C ALA A 66 -9.79 9.48 6.90
N PRO A 67 -10.60 8.42 7.07
CA PRO A 67 -11.34 8.21 8.29
C PRO A 67 -10.35 7.74 9.35
N GLY A 68 -9.87 8.56 10.24
CA GLY A 68 -8.96 8.15 11.29
C GLY A 68 -9.17 8.91 12.59
N ARG A 69 -8.74 8.32 13.71
CA ARG A 69 -8.76 8.98 15.02
C ARG A 69 -8.01 10.32 15.00
N GLU A 70 -6.97 10.44 14.15
CA GLU A 70 -6.24 11.70 13.96
C GLU A 70 -7.08 12.73 13.20
N GLN A 71 -7.99 12.28 12.34
CA GLN A 71 -8.96 13.16 11.69
C GLN A 71 -9.92 13.77 12.73
N SER A 72 -10.43 13.00 13.70
CA SER A 72 -11.28 13.53 14.76
C SER A 72 -10.54 14.53 15.66
N ALA A 73 -9.25 14.34 15.93
CA ALA A 73 -8.41 15.27 16.66
C ALA A 73 -8.10 16.55 15.88
N TRP A 74 -8.07 16.47 14.53
CA TRP A 74 -7.83 17.61 13.64
C TRP A 74 -9.10 18.38 13.30
N TRP A 75 -10.22 17.68 13.18
CA TRP A 75 -11.52 18.21 12.79
C TRP A 75 -12.44 18.52 13.97
N GLY A 76 -12.00 18.22 15.14
CA GLY A 76 -12.54 18.33 16.49
C GLY A 76 -13.76 19.19 16.78
N ASP A 77 -14.74 19.30 15.93
CA ASP A 77 -16.12 19.69 16.18
C ASP A 77 -16.89 19.89 14.88
N VAL A 78 -18.21 19.77 14.92
CA VAL A 78 -19.14 19.92 13.77
C VAL A 78 -18.97 21.26 13.03
N SER A 79 -18.44 22.30 13.69
CA SER A 79 -18.06 23.57 13.09
C SER A 79 -16.96 23.44 12.02
N ASP A 80 -16.09 22.44 12.14
CA ASP A 80 -14.97 22.23 11.22
C ASP A 80 -15.40 21.65 9.86
N VAL A 81 -16.54 20.95 9.78
CA VAL A 81 -17.09 20.49 8.50
C VAL A 81 -17.47 21.69 7.61
N HIS A 82 -18.04 22.73 8.19
CA HIS A 82 -18.36 23.97 7.47
C HIS A 82 -17.09 24.70 6.99
N THR A 83 -16.09 24.77 7.85
CA THR A 83 -14.79 25.38 7.53
C THR A 83 -14.11 24.63 6.39
N ASN A 84 -14.19 23.31 6.37
CA ASN A 84 -13.63 22.49 5.31
C ASN A 84 -14.30 22.75 3.94
N ILE A 85 -15.62 22.85 3.90
CA ILE A 85 -16.35 23.17 2.68
C ILE A 85 -15.95 24.55 2.16
N LEU A 86 -15.82 25.54 3.03
CA LEU A 86 -15.39 26.90 2.66
C LEU A 86 -13.95 26.92 2.12
N TRP A 87 -13.04 26.13 2.70
CA TRP A 87 -11.66 26.03 2.19
C TRP A 87 -11.59 25.37 0.81
N ARG A 88 -12.35 24.30 0.61
CA ARG A 88 -12.42 23.60 -0.69
C ARG A 88 -12.82 24.52 -1.83
N THR A 89 -13.71 25.48 -1.55
CA THR A 89 -14.20 26.42 -2.57
C THR A 89 -13.31 27.65 -2.73
N ASN A 90 -12.56 28.05 -1.69
CA ASN A 90 -11.80 29.29 -1.66
C ASN A 90 -10.33 29.12 -2.08
N PHE A 91 -9.75 27.93 -1.97
CA PHE A 91 -8.34 27.73 -2.33
C PHE A 91 -8.18 27.17 -3.74
N LYS A 92 -7.57 27.99 -4.58
CA LYS A 92 -7.26 27.61 -5.96
C LYS A 92 -6.38 26.35 -5.97
N GLY A 93 -6.82 25.32 -6.68
CA GLY A 93 -6.09 24.06 -6.75
C GLY A 93 -6.34 23.06 -5.61
N TYR A 94 -7.24 23.34 -4.66
CA TYR A 94 -7.57 22.43 -3.57
C TYR A 94 -7.92 21.03 -4.07
N TYR A 95 -8.87 20.90 -4.98
CA TYR A 95 -9.30 19.62 -5.55
C TYR A 95 -8.20 18.88 -6.31
N ARG A 96 -7.19 19.59 -6.79
CA ARG A 96 -6.02 18.95 -7.40
C ARG A 96 -5.20 18.18 -6.36
N VAL A 97 -4.90 18.80 -5.22
CA VAL A 97 -4.17 18.16 -4.13
C VAL A 97 -4.97 17.02 -3.54
N GLU A 98 -6.28 17.23 -3.30
CA GLU A 98 -7.21 16.20 -2.87
C GLU A 98 -7.14 14.98 -3.81
N SER A 99 -7.29 15.21 -5.12
CA SER A 99 -7.24 14.13 -6.12
C SER A 99 -5.90 13.38 -6.11
N ILE A 100 -4.77 14.07 -5.95
CA ILE A 100 -3.45 13.45 -5.88
C ILE A 100 -3.36 12.53 -4.66
N LEU A 101 -3.77 13.02 -3.48
CA LEU A 101 -3.68 12.28 -2.23
C LEU A 101 -4.67 11.12 -2.16
N MET A 102 -5.88 11.30 -2.66
CA MET A 102 -6.87 10.22 -2.76
C MET A 102 -6.39 9.10 -3.69
N LYS A 103 -5.84 9.45 -4.85
CA LYS A 103 -5.24 8.46 -5.76
C LYS A 103 -4.03 7.77 -5.14
N PHE A 104 -3.20 8.50 -4.40
CA PHE A 104 -2.08 7.93 -3.68
C PHE A 104 -2.57 6.92 -2.64
N ARG A 105 -3.51 7.30 -1.78
CA ARG A 105 -4.10 6.41 -0.77
C ARG A 105 -4.66 5.14 -1.39
N PHE A 106 -5.49 5.29 -2.42
CA PHE A 106 -6.08 4.16 -3.12
C PHE A 106 -5.01 3.23 -3.70
N SER A 107 -4.04 3.79 -4.43
CA SER A 107 -2.98 3.01 -5.08
C SER A 107 -2.04 2.35 -4.07
N TYR A 108 -1.77 3.02 -2.94
CA TYR A 108 -0.97 2.48 -1.86
C TYR A 108 -1.67 1.27 -1.24
N GLY A 109 -2.95 1.40 -0.87
CA GLY A 109 -3.75 0.30 -0.37
C GLY A 109 -3.84 -0.88 -1.33
N MET A 110 -3.96 -0.62 -2.65
CA MET A 110 -4.04 -1.65 -3.68
C MET A 110 -2.69 -2.37 -3.95
N ALA A 111 -1.56 -1.76 -3.56
CA ALA A 111 -0.24 -2.39 -3.72
C ALA A 111 -0.05 -3.62 -2.81
N PHE A 112 -0.90 -3.80 -1.79
CA PHE A 112 -0.90 -4.95 -0.90
C PHE A 112 -1.39 -6.24 -1.58
N GLY A 113 -2.29 -6.15 -2.56
CA GLY A 113 -2.87 -7.32 -3.21
C GLY A 113 -2.70 -7.32 -4.72
N ASP A 114 -1.83 -8.18 -5.26
CA ASP A 114 -1.69 -8.36 -6.73
C ASP A 114 -3.01 -8.78 -7.40
N GLU A 115 -3.97 -9.31 -6.65
CA GLU A 115 -5.21 -9.91 -7.15
C GLU A 115 -6.43 -8.98 -7.06
N LEU A 116 -6.40 -8.01 -6.14
CA LEU A 116 -7.48 -7.04 -5.96
C LEU A 116 -7.46 -5.92 -7.02
N LEU A 117 -6.44 -5.89 -7.88
CA LEU A 117 -6.18 -4.82 -8.85
C LEU A 117 -7.01 -4.84 -10.12
N GLN A 118 -8.01 -5.70 -10.25
CA GLN A 118 -8.80 -5.75 -11.49
C GLN A 118 -9.48 -4.41 -11.81
N ASN A 119 -9.95 -3.69 -10.78
CA ASN A 119 -10.69 -2.44 -10.92
C ASN A 119 -9.86 -1.16 -10.72
N GLY A 120 -8.62 -1.26 -10.25
CA GLY A 120 -7.76 -0.12 -9.90
C GLY A 120 -6.45 -0.05 -10.68
N LYS A 121 -6.33 -0.82 -11.74
CA LYS A 121 -5.07 -0.97 -12.50
C LYS A 121 -4.56 0.33 -13.09
N SER A 122 -5.42 1.16 -13.64
CA SER A 122 -5.06 2.44 -14.26
C SER A 122 -4.52 3.43 -13.24
N GLU A 123 -5.13 3.48 -12.07
CA GLU A 123 -4.75 4.35 -10.95
C GLU A 123 -3.39 3.96 -10.40
N VAL A 124 -3.16 2.66 -10.19
CA VAL A 124 -1.87 2.14 -9.70
C VAL A 124 -0.76 2.41 -10.70
N ILE A 125 -0.99 2.19 -12.01
CA ILE A 125 -0.01 2.50 -13.05
C ILE A 125 0.25 4.00 -13.13
N GLY A 126 -0.80 4.82 -13.03
CA GLY A 126 -0.68 6.27 -13.01
C GLY A 126 0.14 6.76 -11.81
N MET A 127 -0.11 6.19 -10.62
CA MET A 127 0.64 6.50 -9.41
C MET A 127 2.09 6.04 -9.49
N TYR A 128 2.35 4.83 -10.02
CA TYR A 128 3.70 4.34 -10.28
C TYR A 128 4.52 5.34 -11.10
N ARG A 129 3.96 5.85 -12.20
CA ARG A 129 4.62 6.84 -13.04
C ARG A 129 4.96 8.11 -12.28
N GLN A 130 4.02 8.64 -11.51
CA GLN A 130 4.25 9.85 -10.71
C GLN A 130 5.34 9.63 -9.66
N ILE A 131 5.31 8.52 -8.91
CA ILE A 131 6.32 8.23 -7.88
C ILE A 131 7.71 8.03 -8.50
N LYS A 132 7.79 7.32 -9.64
CA LYS A 132 9.05 7.06 -10.34
C LYS A 132 9.78 8.35 -10.71
N ASP A 133 9.03 9.39 -11.07
CA ASP A 133 9.59 10.67 -11.50
C ASP A 133 9.99 11.58 -10.33
N CYS A 134 9.62 11.24 -9.09
CA CYS A 134 9.98 12.00 -7.89
C CYS A 134 11.42 11.74 -7.45
N LYS A 135 12.39 12.45 -8.06
CA LYS A 135 13.83 12.28 -7.77
C LYS A 135 14.25 12.86 -6.41
N ASP A 136 13.68 14.01 -6.04
CA ASP A 136 14.02 14.77 -4.84
C ASP A 136 13.10 14.48 -3.65
N ARG A 137 12.81 13.19 -3.43
CA ARG A 137 11.98 12.75 -2.31
C ARG A 137 12.70 12.99 -0.98
N ALA A 138 11.94 13.33 0.05
CA ALA A 138 12.45 13.39 1.42
C ALA A 138 13.01 12.03 1.89
N ALA A 139 13.84 12.04 2.93
CA ALA A 139 14.48 10.82 3.44
C ALA A 139 13.48 9.72 3.81
N TRP A 140 12.33 10.10 4.38
CA TRP A 140 11.26 9.17 4.74
C TRP A 140 10.54 8.56 3.53
N ALA A 141 10.55 9.25 2.39
CA ALA A 141 9.97 8.78 1.13
C ALA A 141 10.97 7.97 0.30
N LYS A 142 12.26 7.96 0.70
CA LYS A 142 13.29 7.07 0.16
C LYS A 142 13.31 5.81 1.02
N GLY A 143 12.90 4.69 0.45
CA GLY A 143 12.86 3.42 1.17
C GLY A 143 14.25 2.84 1.44
N THR A 144 14.28 1.88 2.34
CA THR A 144 15.46 1.09 2.65
C THR A 144 15.49 -0.12 1.74
N GLY A 145 16.55 -0.23 0.93
CA GLY A 145 16.84 -1.43 0.14
C GLY A 145 17.48 -2.52 0.98
N GLY A 146 17.85 -3.62 0.35
CA GLY A 146 18.50 -4.76 0.96
C GLY A 146 17.65 -6.02 0.83
N THR A 147 17.85 -6.98 1.71
CA THR A 147 17.07 -8.22 1.71
C THR A 147 15.65 -7.93 2.20
N LEU A 148 14.69 -8.10 1.31
CA LEU A 148 13.26 -7.92 1.58
C LEU A 148 12.52 -9.21 1.29
N TYR A 149 11.36 -9.36 1.94
CA TYR A 149 10.53 -10.55 1.89
C TYR A 149 9.11 -10.20 1.44
N ARG A 150 8.47 -11.12 0.71
CA ARG A 150 7.06 -11.01 0.35
C ARG A 150 6.39 -12.37 0.43
N GLY A 151 5.32 -12.46 1.19
CA GLY A 151 4.46 -13.64 1.25
C GLY A 151 3.47 -13.64 0.09
N LYS A 152 3.26 -14.80 -0.49
CA LYS A 152 2.30 -14.99 -1.58
C LYS A 152 1.79 -16.42 -1.61
N GLN A 153 0.61 -16.61 -2.17
CA GLN A 153 0.15 -17.92 -2.63
C GLN A 153 0.40 -18.05 -4.13
N ILE A 154 1.00 -19.16 -4.54
CA ILE A 154 1.17 -19.49 -5.96
C ILE A 154 0.28 -20.67 -6.31
N SER A 155 -0.23 -20.69 -7.55
CA SER A 155 -1.05 -21.79 -8.02
C SER A 155 -0.25 -23.10 -8.06
N TRP A 156 -0.94 -24.23 -7.90
CA TRP A 156 -0.34 -25.55 -8.05
C TRP A 156 0.40 -25.71 -9.39
N LYS A 157 -0.15 -25.14 -10.46
CA LYS A 157 0.50 -25.11 -11.78
C LYS A 157 1.85 -24.41 -11.76
N GLN A 158 1.91 -23.22 -11.13
CA GLN A 158 3.16 -22.47 -10.97
C GLN A 158 4.14 -23.22 -10.07
N PHE A 159 3.64 -23.80 -8.97
CA PHE A 159 4.47 -24.59 -8.07
C PHE A 159 5.14 -25.77 -8.79
N LYS A 160 4.39 -26.57 -9.57
CA LYS A 160 4.94 -27.70 -10.34
C LYS A 160 5.94 -27.29 -11.42
N ALA A 161 5.83 -26.07 -11.95
CA ALA A 161 6.74 -25.57 -12.98
C ALA A 161 8.12 -25.16 -12.43
N MET A 162 8.29 -25.08 -11.12
CA MET A 162 9.53 -24.65 -10.47
C MET A 162 10.40 -25.86 -10.11
N LYS A 163 11.73 -25.66 -10.12
CA LYS A 163 12.71 -26.67 -9.72
C LYS A 163 12.97 -26.58 -8.21
N TRP A 164 12.13 -27.25 -7.43
CA TRP A 164 12.23 -27.27 -5.97
C TRP A 164 13.34 -28.21 -5.48
N LYS A 165 14.00 -27.78 -4.39
CA LYS A 165 14.97 -28.56 -3.64
C LYS A 165 14.58 -28.59 -2.17
N PRO A 166 14.73 -29.70 -1.45
CA PRO A 166 14.51 -29.74 -0.02
C PRO A 166 15.48 -28.85 0.74
N GLU A 167 14.97 -28.12 1.74
CA GLU A 167 15.74 -27.34 2.71
C GLU A 167 15.06 -27.49 4.09
N GLY A 168 15.49 -28.49 4.87
CA GLY A 168 14.81 -28.92 6.10
C GLY A 168 13.39 -29.41 5.80
N LYS A 169 12.40 -28.86 6.47
CA LYS A 169 10.97 -29.17 6.25
C LYS A 169 10.34 -28.40 5.08
N ASN A 170 11.10 -27.53 4.43
CA ASN A 170 10.60 -26.64 3.37
C ASN A 170 11.17 -27.06 2.02
N LEU A 171 10.62 -26.46 0.98
CA LEU A 171 11.15 -26.54 -0.37
C LEU A 171 11.63 -25.16 -0.80
N VAL A 172 12.79 -25.08 -1.47
CA VAL A 172 13.33 -23.84 -2.01
C VAL A 172 13.54 -23.93 -3.50
N ALA A 173 13.34 -22.81 -4.19
CA ALA A 173 13.61 -22.66 -5.61
C ALA A 173 14.15 -21.26 -5.91
N ALA A 174 15.03 -21.17 -6.90
CA ALA A 174 15.43 -19.90 -7.46
C ALA A 174 14.50 -19.50 -8.61
N GLY A 175 14.27 -18.20 -8.77
CA GLY A 175 13.46 -17.69 -9.86
C GLY A 175 13.57 -16.19 -10.05
N SER A 176 12.64 -15.65 -10.80
CA SER A 176 12.53 -14.22 -11.04
C SER A 176 11.09 -13.77 -10.76
N TYR A 177 10.95 -12.60 -10.19
CA TYR A 177 9.65 -12.00 -9.93
C TYR A 177 9.58 -10.59 -10.50
N LYS A 178 8.51 -10.33 -11.25
CA LYS A 178 8.26 -9.04 -11.90
C LYS A 178 6.93 -8.47 -11.40
N SER A 179 6.93 -7.19 -11.03
CA SER A 179 5.68 -6.49 -10.74
C SER A 179 4.84 -6.34 -12.00
N LYS A 180 3.58 -6.69 -11.90
CA LYS A 180 2.63 -6.50 -13.01
C LYS A 180 2.30 -5.03 -13.23
N TYR A 181 2.25 -4.23 -12.16
CA TYR A 181 1.76 -2.85 -12.19
C TYR A 181 2.77 -1.81 -11.68
N GLY A 182 3.98 -2.23 -11.37
CA GLY A 182 5.08 -1.34 -10.96
C GLY A 182 5.11 -0.99 -9.47
N MET A 183 4.09 -1.32 -8.68
CA MET A 183 4.06 -1.11 -7.23
C MET A 183 3.84 -2.43 -6.52
N GLN A 184 4.57 -2.67 -5.44
CA GLN A 184 4.50 -3.89 -4.65
C GLN A 184 4.89 -3.63 -3.21
N SER A 185 4.14 -4.23 -2.29
CA SER A 185 4.49 -4.30 -0.88
C SER A 185 5.51 -5.42 -0.63
N TRP A 186 6.57 -5.10 0.08
CA TRP A 186 7.56 -6.02 0.62
C TRP A 186 7.74 -5.72 2.12
N THR A 187 8.29 -6.62 2.87
CA THR A 187 8.59 -6.40 4.29
C THR A 187 10.05 -6.72 4.59
N THR A 188 10.60 -6.07 5.61
CA THR A 188 11.93 -6.40 6.14
C THR A 188 11.89 -7.66 7.03
N ARG A 189 10.70 -8.19 7.34
CA ARG A 189 10.50 -9.30 8.26
C ARG A 189 9.97 -10.54 7.55
N ARG A 190 10.75 -11.61 7.60
CA ARG A 190 10.41 -12.90 6.98
C ARG A 190 9.19 -13.57 7.61
N ASP A 191 9.04 -13.43 8.93
CA ASP A 191 7.90 -13.98 9.67
C ASP A 191 6.57 -13.31 9.27
N ILE A 192 6.58 -12.00 9.04
CA ILE A 192 5.42 -11.27 8.53
C ILE A 192 5.09 -11.74 7.11
N ALA A 193 6.09 -11.82 6.22
CA ALA A 193 5.87 -12.33 4.87
C ALA A 193 5.28 -13.77 4.89
N LYS A 194 5.73 -14.63 5.83
CA LYS A 194 5.18 -15.96 5.99
C LYS A 194 3.69 -15.91 6.35
N GLN A 195 3.28 -15.06 7.29
CA GLN A 195 1.88 -14.91 7.68
C GLN A 195 0.98 -14.50 6.51
N PHE A 196 1.45 -13.60 5.62
CA PHE A 196 0.74 -13.27 4.39
C PHE A 196 0.63 -14.44 3.43
N GLY A 197 1.72 -15.20 3.23
CA GLY A 197 1.69 -16.40 2.39
C GLY A 197 0.75 -17.47 2.91
N GLU A 198 0.72 -17.67 4.23
CA GLU A 198 -0.16 -18.63 4.90
C GLU A 198 -1.61 -18.16 5.00
N GLY A 199 -1.91 -16.92 4.61
CA GLY A 199 -3.27 -16.39 4.61
C GLY A 199 -3.75 -15.88 5.96
N LEU A 200 -2.90 -15.85 6.99
CA LEU A 200 -3.27 -15.40 8.34
C LEU A 200 -3.70 -13.93 8.37
N GLN A 201 -3.17 -13.12 7.45
CA GLN A 201 -3.49 -11.70 7.34
C GLN A 201 -4.65 -11.41 6.37
N THR A 202 -4.89 -12.30 5.41
CA THR A 202 -5.88 -12.11 4.35
C THR A 202 -7.16 -12.91 4.56
N GLY A 203 -7.15 -13.85 5.50
CA GLY A 203 -8.23 -14.82 5.70
C GLY A 203 -8.36 -15.85 4.57
N VAL A 204 -7.48 -15.81 3.56
CA VAL A 204 -7.48 -16.75 2.43
C VAL A 204 -6.32 -17.74 2.61
N PHE A 205 -6.65 -18.93 3.07
CA PHE A 205 -5.65 -19.97 3.35
C PHE A 205 -5.29 -20.76 2.11
N PRO A 206 -4.01 -21.21 1.98
CA PRO A 206 -3.60 -22.07 0.88
C PRO A 206 -4.32 -23.43 0.99
N GLN A 207 -4.78 -23.93 -0.13
CA GLN A 207 -5.52 -25.20 -0.20
C GLN A 207 -5.08 -26.01 -1.40
N LEU A 208 -4.93 -27.33 -1.22
CA LEU A 208 -4.73 -28.29 -2.30
C LEU A 208 -6.06 -28.92 -2.70
N ILE A 209 -6.26 -29.08 -3.99
CA ILE A 209 -7.42 -29.76 -4.57
C ILE A 209 -6.97 -31.15 -5.00
N PHE A 210 -7.67 -32.18 -4.52
CA PHE A 210 -7.35 -33.58 -4.76
C PHE A 210 -8.37 -34.26 -5.66
N LYS A 211 -7.88 -35.14 -6.55
CA LYS A 211 -8.66 -36.13 -7.23
C LYS A 211 -8.42 -37.50 -6.53
N LYS A 212 -9.50 -38.13 -6.10
CA LYS A 212 -9.42 -39.51 -5.59
C LYS A 212 -9.50 -40.47 -6.79
N GLN A 213 -8.64 -41.47 -6.81
CA GLN A 213 -8.66 -42.55 -7.78
C GLN A 213 -8.77 -43.87 -7.01
N ILE A 214 -9.67 -44.73 -7.46
CA ILE A 214 -9.81 -46.08 -6.89
C ILE A 214 -9.16 -47.03 -7.89
N GLY A 215 -8.07 -47.67 -7.45
CA GLY A 215 -7.37 -48.67 -8.23
C GLY A 215 -8.20 -49.95 -8.42
N LYS A 216 -7.81 -50.79 -9.38
CA LYS A 216 -8.46 -52.07 -9.62
C LYS A 216 -8.39 -53.01 -8.41
N ASP A 217 -7.43 -52.77 -7.52
CA ASP A 217 -7.22 -53.45 -6.24
C ASP A 217 -8.04 -52.87 -5.08
N GLY A 218 -8.95 -51.93 -5.36
CA GLY A 218 -9.77 -51.23 -4.36
C GLY A 218 -9.02 -50.19 -3.54
N LYS A 219 -7.74 -49.99 -3.74
CA LYS A 219 -6.96 -48.97 -3.00
C LYS A 219 -7.29 -47.58 -3.51
N VAL A 220 -7.54 -46.67 -2.57
CA VAL A 220 -7.79 -45.25 -2.85
C VAL A 220 -6.45 -44.52 -2.87
N SER A 221 -6.10 -43.96 -4.00
CA SER A 221 -5.00 -43.00 -4.13
C SER A 221 -5.54 -41.57 -4.26
N LYS A 222 -4.75 -40.61 -3.81
CA LYS A 222 -5.04 -39.16 -3.97
C LYS A 222 -3.99 -38.53 -4.86
N GLU A 223 -4.40 -37.75 -5.82
CA GLU A 223 -3.54 -36.95 -6.67
C GLU A 223 -3.87 -35.45 -6.49
N VAL A 224 -2.86 -34.58 -6.34
CA VAL A 224 -3.08 -33.14 -6.31
C VAL A 224 -3.30 -32.62 -7.74
N ILE A 225 -4.47 -32.10 -8.00
CA ILE A 225 -4.87 -31.60 -9.34
C ILE A 225 -4.93 -30.07 -9.42
N GLY A 226 -4.86 -29.37 -8.27
CA GLY A 226 -4.97 -27.90 -8.25
C GLY A 226 -4.76 -27.31 -6.85
N GLY A 227 -5.14 -26.04 -6.73
CA GLY A 227 -5.06 -25.31 -5.48
C GLY A 227 -3.91 -24.29 -5.44
N THR A 228 -3.54 -23.88 -4.24
CA THR A 228 -2.49 -22.89 -3.99
C THR A 228 -1.52 -23.35 -2.91
N VAL A 229 -0.28 -22.90 -3.00
CA VAL A 229 0.81 -23.18 -2.06
C VAL A 229 1.35 -21.88 -1.50
N ALA A 230 1.54 -21.82 -0.17
CA ALA A 230 2.15 -20.68 0.50
C ALA A 230 3.66 -20.59 0.18
N VAL A 231 4.10 -19.46 -0.26
CA VAL A 231 5.53 -19.19 -0.50
C VAL A 231 5.94 -17.84 0.08
N VAL A 232 7.19 -17.77 0.53
CA VAL A 232 7.87 -16.51 0.80
C VAL A 232 8.92 -16.30 -0.29
N MET A 233 8.89 -15.14 -0.90
CA MET A 233 9.93 -14.65 -1.80
C MET A 233 10.92 -13.83 -0.98
N GLU A 234 12.20 -14.07 -1.18
CA GLU A 234 13.31 -13.31 -0.63
C GLU A 234 14.10 -12.71 -1.79
N ALA A 235 14.35 -11.41 -1.76
CA ALA A 235 15.09 -10.71 -2.81
C ALA A 235 15.97 -9.60 -2.24
N SER A 236 17.12 -9.37 -2.89
CA SER A 236 17.90 -8.15 -2.68
C SER A 236 17.34 -7.05 -3.57
N ILE A 237 16.72 -6.04 -2.98
CA ILE A 237 16.05 -4.95 -3.69
C ILE A 237 16.88 -3.67 -3.54
N PRO A 238 17.26 -3.00 -4.66
CA PRO A 238 17.99 -1.75 -4.59
C PRO A 238 17.18 -0.66 -3.89
N SER A 239 17.81 0.16 -3.05
CA SER A 239 17.13 1.26 -2.34
C SER A 239 16.50 2.29 -3.28
N LYS A 240 17.05 2.48 -4.47
CA LYS A 240 16.46 3.37 -5.50
C LYS A 240 15.07 2.92 -5.95
N ASP A 241 14.77 1.64 -5.85
CA ASP A 241 13.47 1.06 -6.20
C ASP A 241 12.49 1.08 -5.01
N CYS A 242 12.96 1.42 -3.81
CA CYS A 242 12.14 1.41 -2.61
C CYS A 242 11.60 2.80 -2.29
N VAL A 243 10.36 2.83 -1.83
CA VAL A 243 9.67 4.02 -1.32
C VAL A 243 9.20 3.71 0.08
N PHE A 244 9.44 4.63 1.00
CA PHE A 244 9.19 4.51 2.42
C PHE A 244 10.12 3.55 3.16
N THR A 245 10.52 3.99 4.35
CA THR A 245 11.12 3.14 5.36
C THR A 245 10.03 2.35 6.08
N PRO A 246 10.34 1.24 6.76
CA PRO A 246 9.35 0.54 7.58
C PRO A 246 8.63 1.43 8.60
N ALA A 247 9.36 2.38 9.21
CA ALA A 247 8.76 3.33 10.15
C ALA A 247 7.77 4.29 9.47
N ALA A 248 8.11 4.79 8.28
CA ALA A 248 7.23 5.65 7.49
C ALA A 248 5.99 4.89 7.03
N SER A 249 6.15 3.64 6.55
CA SER A 249 5.03 2.78 6.15
C SER A 249 4.10 2.49 7.33
N ASN A 250 4.62 2.12 8.49
CA ASN A 250 3.80 1.89 9.67
C ASN A 250 3.02 3.15 10.11
N TYR A 251 3.65 4.33 10.00
CA TYR A 251 2.97 5.59 10.27
C TYR A 251 1.85 5.85 9.25
N LEU A 252 2.13 5.70 7.94
CA LEU A 252 1.15 5.92 6.89
C LEU A 252 0.00 4.92 6.96
N ASN A 253 0.26 3.64 7.23
CA ASN A 253 -0.78 2.63 7.40
C ASN A 253 -1.76 3.02 8.51
N ARG A 254 -1.24 3.52 9.64
CA ARG A 254 -2.06 4.02 10.74
C ARG A 254 -2.88 5.26 10.35
N VAL A 255 -2.25 6.24 9.68
CA VAL A 255 -2.91 7.49 9.25
C VAL A 255 -3.97 7.21 8.18
N LEU A 256 -3.70 6.25 7.28
CA LEU A 256 -4.61 5.90 6.17
C LEU A 256 -5.64 4.84 6.56
N GLU A 257 -5.53 4.27 7.76
CA GLU A 257 -6.35 3.11 8.20
C GLU A 257 -6.36 1.95 7.20
N ILE A 258 -5.19 1.69 6.62
CA ILE A 258 -4.99 0.55 5.75
C ILE A 258 -4.65 -0.63 6.63
N GLY A 259 -5.51 -1.65 6.70
CA GLY A 259 -5.25 -2.87 7.46
C GLY A 259 -6.18 -3.14 8.65
N GLY A 260 -7.23 -2.33 8.85
CA GLY A 260 -8.24 -2.55 9.89
C GLY A 260 -7.83 -2.10 11.30
N ASP A 261 -8.73 -2.28 12.25
CA ASP A 261 -8.71 -1.72 13.62
C ASP A 261 -7.57 -2.21 14.54
N SER A 262 -6.71 -3.11 14.10
CA SER A 262 -5.62 -3.64 14.91
C SER A 262 -4.41 -2.70 14.86
N GLY A 263 -4.49 -1.56 15.54
CA GLY A 263 -3.45 -0.53 15.63
C GLY A 263 -2.07 -0.98 16.13
N ASP A 264 -1.90 -2.26 16.46
CA ASP A 264 -0.65 -2.87 16.92
C ASP A 264 0.09 -3.68 15.85
N PHE A 265 -0.51 -3.90 14.67
CA PHE A 265 0.11 -4.72 13.65
C PHE A 265 1.12 -3.93 12.82
N LYS A 266 2.40 -4.14 13.09
CA LYS A 266 3.50 -3.51 12.38
C LYS A 266 3.97 -4.42 11.24
N GLU A 267 3.61 -4.10 10.01
CA GLU A 267 3.97 -4.90 8.83
C GLU A 267 5.43 -4.72 8.39
N TRP A 268 6.12 -3.73 8.93
CA TRP A 268 7.52 -3.41 8.55
C TRP A 268 7.70 -3.31 7.04
N GLU A 269 6.71 -2.71 6.42
CA GLU A 269 6.55 -2.67 4.99
C GLU A 269 7.52 -1.71 4.31
N VAL A 270 7.91 -2.09 3.10
CA VAL A 270 8.64 -1.27 2.14
C VAL A 270 7.91 -1.35 0.81
N LEU A 271 7.49 -0.23 0.26
CA LEU A 271 6.87 -0.19 -1.06
C LEU A 271 7.96 -0.22 -2.14
N ARG A 272 8.01 -1.28 -2.93
CA ARG A 272 8.84 -1.32 -4.13
C ARG A 272 8.11 -0.68 -5.30
N VAL A 273 8.76 0.26 -5.99
CA VAL A 273 8.23 0.98 -7.14
C VAL A 273 9.14 0.73 -8.34
N SER A 274 8.91 -0.38 -9.02
CA SER A 274 9.70 -0.79 -10.20
C SER A 274 8.97 -1.87 -10.99
N THR A 275 9.08 -1.84 -12.31
CA THR A 275 8.64 -2.91 -13.21
C THR A 275 9.75 -3.89 -13.56
N GLU A 276 10.99 -3.59 -13.16
CA GLU A 276 12.13 -4.46 -13.45
C GLU A 276 12.02 -5.77 -12.69
N PRO A 277 12.36 -6.91 -13.31
CA PRO A 277 12.37 -8.19 -12.63
C PRO A 277 13.47 -8.22 -11.56
N VAL A 278 13.20 -8.91 -10.45
CA VAL A 278 14.21 -9.19 -9.42
C VAL A 278 14.43 -10.69 -9.31
N LYS A 279 15.69 -11.06 -9.06
CA LYS A 279 16.01 -12.45 -8.71
C LYS A 279 15.48 -12.74 -7.31
N VAL A 280 14.79 -13.85 -7.14
CA VAL A 280 14.18 -14.24 -5.88
C VAL A 280 14.54 -15.67 -5.51
N LYS A 281 14.70 -15.92 -4.21
CA LYS A 281 14.64 -17.23 -3.60
C LYS A 281 13.21 -17.44 -3.12
N PHE A 282 12.53 -18.44 -3.64
CA PHE A 282 11.24 -18.89 -3.12
C PHE A 282 11.45 -19.90 -2.01
N THR A 283 10.71 -19.77 -0.93
CA THR A 283 10.60 -20.80 0.11
C THR A 283 9.14 -21.20 0.23
N ALA A 284 8.81 -22.44 -0.10
CA ALA A 284 7.47 -23.00 0.12
C ALA A 284 7.43 -23.67 1.49
N TYR A 285 6.42 -23.33 2.28
CA TYR A 285 6.23 -23.87 3.62
C TYR A 285 5.24 -25.01 3.62
N GLN A 286 5.51 -26.01 4.45
CA GLN A 286 4.61 -27.13 4.68
C GLN A 286 3.38 -26.65 5.46
N THR A 287 2.26 -26.40 4.78
CA THR A 287 1.01 -25.94 5.38
C THR A 287 -0.11 -26.99 5.31
N PHE A 288 0.15 -28.17 4.75
CA PHE A 288 -0.88 -29.16 4.37
C PHE A 288 -0.97 -30.38 5.30
N GLY A 289 -0.32 -30.36 6.46
CA GLY A 289 -0.36 -31.49 7.40
C GLY A 289 0.04 -32.83 6.75
N ALA A 290 -0.78 -33.87 6.90
CA ALA A 290 -0.52 -35.20 6.36
C ALA A 290 -0.48 -35.25 4.82
N ASP A 291 -1.13 -34.33 4.13
CA ASP A 291 -1.16 -34.27 2.67
C ASP A 291 0.09 -33.58 2.06
N ALA A 292 1.00 -33.06 2.89
CA ALA A 292 2.23 -32.38 2.43
C ALA A 292 3.10 -33.27 1.54
N LYS A 293 3.24 -34.55 1.88
CA LYS A 293 4.00 -35.52 1.08
C LYS A 293 3.45 -35.66 -0.34
N LEU A 294 2.14 -35.54 -0.52
CA LEU A 294 1.51 -35.61 -1.86
C LEU A 294 1.87 -34.38 -2.70
N ALA A 295 2.24 -33.29 -2.07
CA ALA A 295 2.73 -32.05 -2.73
C ALA A 295 4.27 -32.07 -2.89
N GLY A 296 4.96 -33.15 -2.53
CA GLY A 296 6.42 -33.29 -2.65
C GLY A 296 7.23 -32.62 -1.54
N PHE A 297 6.60 -32.27 -0.41
CA PHE A 297 7.33 -31.82 0.77
C PHE A 297 8.01 -33.01 1.46
N PRO A 298 9.19 -32.79 2.07
CA PRO A 298 9.93 -33.82 2.79
C PRO A 298 9.15 -34.42 3.94
#